data_079ca522a936e859fb42d23178cac931
#
_entry.id   079ca522a936e859fb42d23178cac931
#
_cell.length_a   1.000
_cell.length_b   1.000
_cell.length_c   1.000
_cell.angle_alpha   90.00
_cell.angle_beta   90.00
_cell.angle_gamma   90.00
#
_symmetry.space_group_name_H-M   'P 1'
#
loop_
_entity.id
_entity.type
_entity.pdbx_description
1 polymer ?
#
loop_
_entity_poly.entity_id
_entity_poly.type
_entity_poly.pdbx_seq_one_letter_code
_entity_poly.pdbx_strand_id
1 'polypeptide(L)'
;VILTGEINRPGFELAGFFKHSDFRRIIVFGDKEMAFIAEMTEERQKEIFPCLINEEVPCIVICKGHACPEVLKNIADERNFPIFQTEMITGVVSSELMNTLEEKLARETLMHGVFLNIHGKGVIIKGDSGIGKSEIALELVKRGHLLVADDAVELYRIGQKIVGKAPAVLANLLEIRGIGVIDVSKMFGISAILDRNDVDLVIQLERWVPSREYTRVGVEENDISEDVLGIKIP
;
A
#
# COMPACT_ATOMS: atom_id res chain seq x y z
N VAL A 1 2.20 -18.09 4.61
CA VAL A 1 2.12 -16.92 3.68
C VAL A 1 1.08 -15.97 4.23
N ILE A 2 1.38 -14.65 4.28
CA ILE A 2 0.43 -13.63 4.74
C ILE A 2 -0.43 -13.23 3.54
N LEU A 3 -1.75 -13.31 3.69
CA LEU A 3 -2.74 -13.07 2.63
C LEU A 3 -3.64 -11.85 2.89
N THR A 4 -3.63 -11.31 4.10
CA THR A 4 -4.44 -10.14 4.49
C THR A 4 -3.65 -9.21 5.38
N GLY A 5 -3.93 -7.91 5.26
CA GLY A 5 -3.37 -6.87 6.13
C GLY A 5 -4.07 -6.75 7.49
N GLU A 6 -5.12 -7.53 7.71
CA GLU A 6 -5.87 -7.47 8.96
C GLU A 6 -5.19 -8.31 10.06
N ILE A 7 -5.38 -7.88 11.29
CA ILE A 7 -4.91 -8.60 12.49
C ILE A 7 -6.11 -9.15 13.27
N ASN A 8 -5.86 -10.17 14.11
CA ASN A 8 -6.83 -10.72 15.06
C ASN A 8 -6.32 -10.57 16.49
N ARG A 9 -7.19 -10.12 17.38
CA ARG A 9 -7.00 -10.16 18.84
C ARG A 9 -7.99 -11.17 19.41
N PRO A 10 -7.58 -12.41 19.68
CA PRO A 10 -8.46 -13.57 19.81
C PRO A 10 -9.14 -13.70 21.17
N GLY A 11 -9.91 -12.69 21.58
CA GLY A 11 -10.62 -12.72 22.85
C GLY A 11 -11.66 -13.84 22.94
N PHE A 12 -12.48 -14.01 21.91
CA PHE A 12 -13.50 -15.06 21.87
C PHE A 12 -12.90 -16.44 21.59
N GLU A 13 -11.88 -16.50 20.74
CA GLU A 13 -11.19 -17.75 20.43
C GLU A 13 -10.50 -18.34 21.66
N LEU A 14 -9.90 -17.50 22.52
CA LEU A 14 -9.31 -17.93 23.79
C LEU A 14 -10.39 -18.50 24.76
N ALA A 15 -11.61 -18.00 24.68
CA ALA A 15 -12.75 -18.55 25.43
C ALA A 15 -13.31 -19.84 24.80
N GLY A 16 -12.83 -20.25 23.61
CA GLY A 16 -13.26 -21.47 22.91
C GLY A 16 -14.33 -21.23 21.85
N PHE A 17 -14.60 -20.00 21.47
CA PHE A 17 -15.58 -19.67 20.45
C PHE A 17 -14.90 -19.28 19.13
N PHE A 18 -14.89 -20.20 18.15
CA PHE A 18 -14.20 -20.05 16.87
C PHE A 18 -15.15 -19.79 15.68
N LYS A 19 -16.44 -19.67 15.93
CA LYS A 19 -17.43 -19.45 14.86
C LYS A 19 -17.17 -18.08 14.19
N HIS A 20 -16.96 -18.08 12.87
CA HIS A 20 -16.65 -16.91 12.07
C HIS A 20 -15.25 -16.29 12.30
N SER A 21 -14.32 -17.02 12.94
CA SER A 21 -12.93 -16.58 13.02
C SER A 21 -12.25 -16.65 11.66
N ASP A 22 -11.53 -15.57 11.28
CA ASP A 22 -10.70 -15.55 10.08
C ASP A 22 -9.25 -15.88 10.44
N PHE A 23 -8.86 -17.11 10.20
CA PHE A 23 -7.53 -17.63 10.54
C PHE A 23 -6.40 -17.11 9.65
N ARG A 24 -6.68 -16.42 8.54
CA ARG A 24 -5.66 -15.84 7.68
C ARG A 24 -4.99 -14.59 8.27
N ARG A 25 -5.47 -14.12 9.42
CA ARG A 25 -4.99 -12.92 10.11
C ARG A 25 -3.83 -13.24 11.03
N ILE A 26 -2.90 -12.28 11.15
CA ILE A 26 -1.86 -12.31 12.19
C ILE A 26 -2.53 -12.16 13.55
N ILE A 27 -2.21 -13.07 14.48
CA ILE A 27 -2.72 -13.00 15.85
C ILE A 27 -1.80 -12.11 16.68
N VAL A 28 -2.40 -11.18 17.45
CA VAL A 28 -1.66 -10.27 18.33
C VAL A 28 -2.14 -10.41 19.76
N PHE A 29 -1.22 -10.77 20.66
CA PHE A 29 -1.47 -10.84 22.10
C PHE A 29 -0.95 -9.56 22.79
N GLY A 30 -1.81 -8.94 23.56
CA GLY A 30 -1.49 -7.86 24.47
C GLY A 30 -1.85 -8.21 25.92
N ASP A 31 -1.92 -7.21 26.80
CA ASP A 31 -2.18 -7.44 28.24
C ASP A 31 -3.45 -8.23 28.50
N LYS A 32 -4.53 -7.96 27.76
CA LYS A 32 -5.83 -8.63 28.00
C LYS A 32 -5.77 -10.10 27.67
N GLU A 33 -5.20 -10.45 26.50
CA GLU A 33 -5.06 -11.81 26.06
C GLU A 33 -4.10 -12.57 26.98
N MET A 34 -2.98 -11.98 27.36
CA MET A 34 -2.00 -12.59 28.26
C MET A 34 -2.56 -12.78 29.68
N ALA A 35 -3.30 -11.81 30.23
CA ALA A 35 -3.98 -11.94 31.50
C ALA A 35 -5.02 -13.07 31.47
N PHE A 36 -5.81 -13.17 30.40
CA PHE A 36 -6.78 -14.25 30.23
C PHE A 36 -6.10 -15.62 30.17
N ILE A 37 -5.00 -15.71 29.40
CA ILE A 37 -4.21 -16.96 29.30
C ILE A 37 -3.64 -17.37 30.65
N ALA A 38 -3.19 -16.42 31.47
CA ALA A 38 -2.65 -16.69 32.81
C ALA A 38 -3.70 -17.29 33.78
N GLU A 39 -4.99 -17.02 33.56
CA GLU A 39 -6.09 -17.60 34.32
C GLU A 39 -6.54 -18.97 33.80
N MET A 40 -6.08 -19.40 32.63
CA MET A 40 -6.44 -20.72 32.05
C MET A 40 -5.62 -21.82 32.70
N THR A 41 -6.26 -22.97 32.99
CA THR A 41 -5.53 -24.18 33.36
C THR A 41 -4.70 -24.72 32.19
N GLU A 42 -3.65 -25.48 32.47
CA GLU A 42 -2.83 -26.10 31.41
C GLU A 42 -3.65 -26.97 30.46
N GLU A 43 -4.63 -27.73 31.02
CA GLU A 43 -5.52 -28.57 30.22
C GLU A 43 -6.30 -27.70 29.22
N ARG A 44 -6.82 -26.57 29.67
CA ARG A 44 -7.55 -25.64 28.80
C ARG A 44 -6.65 -25.01 27.75
N GLN A 45 -5.42 -24.64 28.08
CA GLN A 45 -4.43 -24.17 27.13
C GLN A 45 -4.12 -25.21 26.05
N LYS A 46 -3.93 -26.47 26.46
CA LYS A 46 -3.70 -27.61 25.53
C LYS A 46 -4.89 -27.91 24.62
N GLU A 47 -6.10 -27.55 25.01
CA GLU A 47 -7.30 -27.70 24.19
C GLU A 47 -7.40 -26.52 23.16
N ILE A 48 -7.16 -25.27 23.61
CA ILE A 48 -7.44 -24.08 22.83
C ILE A 48 -6.30 -23.72 21.87
N PHE A 49 -5.04 -23.78 22.31
CA PHE A 49 -3.92 -23.33 21.48
C PHE A 49 -3.75 -24.11 20.17
N PRO A 50 -3.97 -25.42 20.09
CA PRO A 50 -3.97 -26.14 18.82
C PRO A 50 -4.99 -25.63 17.80
N CYS A 51 -6.11 -25.07 18.27
CA CYS A 51 -7.13 -24.47 17.41
C CYS A 51 -6.73 -23.08 16.91
N LEU A 52 -5.95 -22.34 17.71
CA LEU A 52 -5.38 -21.03 17.30
C LEU A 52 -4.21 -21.19 16.33
N ILE A 53 -3.38 -22.22 16.50
CA ILE A 53 -2.22 -22.51 15.64
C ILE A 53 -2.64 -23.53 14.57
N ASN A 54 -3.30 -23.08 13.53
CA ASN A 54 -3.63 -23.90 12.36
C ASN A 54 -2.82 -23.45 11.12
N GLU A 55 -2.93 -24.20 10.02
CA GLU A 55 -2.14 -23.97 8.79
C GLU A 55 -2.43 -22.63 8.10
N GLU A 56 -3.58 -22.01 8.37
CA GLU A 56 -3.97 -20.75 7.77
C GLU A 56 -3.41 -19.52 8.53
N VAL A 57 -3.14 -19.67 9.85
CA VAL A 57 -2.63 -18.56 10.67
C VAL A 57 -1.17 -18.29 10.36
N PRO A 58 -0.80 -17.06 9.96
CA PRO A 58 0.58 -16.75 9.57
C PRO A 58 1.58 -16.79 10.73
N CYS A 59 1.23 -16.19 11.85
CA CYS A 59 2.06 -16.12 13.06
C CYS A 59 1.28 -15.54 14.25
N ILE A 60 1.90 -15.63 15.43
CA ILE A 60 1.48 -14.92 16.64
C ILE A 60 2.54 -13.88 17.01
N VAL A 61 2.09 -12.66 17.39
CA VAL A 61 2.95 -11.60 17.93
C VAL A 61 2.55 -11.31 19.37
N ILE A 62 3.48 -11.49 20.31
CA ILE A 62 3.29 -11.21 21.74
C ILE A 62 3.95 -9.85 22.04
N CYS A 63 3.14 -8.90 22.49
CA CYS A 63 3.55 -7.51 22.72
C CYS A 63 3.93 -7.23 24.18
N LYS A 64 4.55 -6.05 24.43
CA LYS A 64 4.86 -5.51 25.76
C LYS A 64 5.80 -6.38 26.59
N GLY A 65 6.69 -7.11 25.94
CA GLY A 65 7.68 -7.93 26.63
C GLY A 65 7.10 -9.12 27.41
N HIS A 66 5.83 -9.46 27.18
CA HIS A 66 5.26 -10.67 27.80
C HIS A 66 5.99 -11.94 27.34
N ALA A 67 6.27 -12.84 28.28
CA ALA A 67 6.86 -14.13 27.97
C ALA A 67 5.85 -15.02 27.24
N CYS A 68 6.31 -15.81 26.26
CA CYS A 68 5.48 -16.80 25.60
C CYS A 68 5.06 -17.89 26.61
N PRO A 69 3.75 -18.20 26.75
CA PRO A 69 3.29 -19.31 27.58
C PRO A 69 3.96 -20.63 27.17
N GLU A 70 4.42 -21.43 28.12
CA GLU A 70 5.17 -22.67 27.83
C GLU A 70 4.35 -23.65 26.98
N VAL A 71 3.08 -23.83 27.30
CA VAL A 71 2.19 -24.73 26.52
C VAL A 71 2.11 -24.24 25.05
N LEU A 72 1.95 -22.93 24.85
CA LEU A 72 1.91 -22.35 23.49
C LEU A 72 3.23 -22.54 22.75
N LYS A 73 4.35 -22.31 23.44
CA LYS A 73 5.69 -22.50 22.88
C LYS A 73 5.93 -23.94 22.44
N ASN A 74 5.61 -24.93 23.28
CA ASN A 74 5.79 -26.33 22.96
C ASN A 74 4.99 -26.73 21.71
N ILE A 75 3.72 -26.31 21.62
CA ILE A 75 2.86 -26.58 20.46
C ILE A 75 3.40 -25.91 19.19
N ALA A 76 3.90 -24.67 19.32
CA ALA A 76 4.47 -23.94 18.21
C ALA A 76 5.76 -24.60 17.70
N ASP A 77 6.64 -25.05 18.60
CA ASP A 77 7.88 -25.75 18.26
C ASP A 77 7.58 -27.07 17.53
N GLU A 78 6.60 -27.85 18.02
CA GLU A 78 6.18 -29.12 17.39
C GLU A 78 5.61 -28.90 15.97
N ARG A 79 4.95 -27.76 15.73
CA ARG A 79 4.32 -27.43 14.43
C ARG A 79 5.19 -26.54 13.54
N ASN A 80 6.39 -26.19 13.98
CA ASN A 80 7.27 -25.20 13.32
C ASN A 80 6.52 -23.88 13.03
N PHE A 81 5.71 -23.44 14.01
CA PHE A 81 4.85 -22.25 13.87
C PHE A 81 5.55 -21.00 14.42
N PRO A 82 5.59 -19.88 13.67
CA PRO A 82 6.33 -18.70 14.10
C PRO A 82 5.61 -17.90 15.18
N ILE A 83 6.30 -17.64 16.30
CA ILE A 83 5.90 -16.72 17.36
C ILE A 83 6.96 -15.63 17.49
N PHE A 84 6.53 -14.39 17.47
CA PHE A 84 7.38 -13.21 17.67
C PHE A 84 7.07 -12.55 18.99
N GLN A 85 8.08 -11.99 19.64
CA GLN A 85 7.95 -11.21 20.87
C GLN A 85 8.52 -9.81 20.67
N THR A 86 7.88 -8.80 21.26
CA THR A 86 8.32 -7.41 21.18
C THR A 86 7.98 -6.64 22.45
N GLU A 87 8.85 -5.70 22.83
CA GLU A 87 8.61 -4.74 23.91
C GLU A 87 7.56 -3.66 23.54
N MET A 88 7.24 -3.52 22.26
CA MET A 88 6.34 -2.48 21.77
C MET A 88 4.92 -2.70 22.30
N ILE A 89 4.20 -1.58 22.48
CA ILE A 89 2.80 -1.62 22.90
C ILE A 89 1.91 -2.15 21.77
N THR A 90 0.88 -2.92 22.14
CA THR A 90 0.00 -3.63 21.21
C THR A 90 -0.61 -2.72 20.15
N GLY A 91 -1.03 -1.50 20.51
CA GLY A 91 -1.63 -0.56 19.55
C GLY A 91 -0.66 -0.11 18.46
N VAL A 92 0.62 0.13 18.81
CA VAL A 92 1.67 0.50 17.85
C VAL A 92 1.95 -0.67 16.92
N VAL A 93 2.18 -1.87 17.47
CA VAL A 93 2.42 -3.08 16.67
C VAL A 93 1.27 -3.34 15.70
N SER A 94 0.03 -3.23 16.18
CA SER A 94 -1.15 -3.42 15.35
C SER A 94 -1.22 -2.44 14.18
N SER A 95 -0.98 -1.15 14.45
CA SER A 95 -1.01 -0.11 13.42
C SER A 95 0.13 -0.28 12.41
N GLU A 96 1.34 -0.58 12.86
CA GLU A 96 2.49 -0.78 11.97
C GLU A 96 2.32 -2.03 11.09
N LEU A 97 1.83 -3.14 11.67
CA LEU A 97 1.54 -4.35 10.91
C LEU A 97 0.47 -4.08 9.83
N MET A 98 -0.66 -3.49 10.21
CA MET A 98 -1.74 -3.20 9.26
C MET A 98 -1.27 -2.28 8.14
N ASN A 99 -0.61 -1.17 8.45
CA ASN A 99 -0.11 -0.22 7.46
C ASN A 99 0.92 -0.88 6.51
N THR A 100 1.89 -1.62 7.07
CA THR A 100 2.92 -2.30 6.27
C THR A 100 2.33 -3.38 5.37
N LEU A 101 1.37 -4.15 5.88
CA LEU A 101 0.74 -5.22 5.11
C LEU A 101 -0.22 -4.67 4.06
N GLU A 102 -0.97 -3.60 4.37
CA GLU A 102 -1.81 -2.92 3.38
C GLU A 102 -0.97 -2.44 2.19
N GLU A 103 0.18 -1.83 2.44
CA GLU A 103 1.10 -1.40 1.39
C GLU A 103 1.70 -2.59 0.61
N LYS A 104 2.12 -3.65 1.31
CA LYS A 104 2.78 -4.83 0.70
C LYS A 104 1.84 -5.77 -0.05
N LEU A 105 0.57 -5.80 0.34
CA LEU A 105 -0.48 -6.63 -0.26
C LEU A 105 -1.40 -5.82 -1.18
N ALA A 106 -1.10 -4.52 -1.38
CA ALA A 106 -1.87 -3.64 -2.24
C ALA A 106 -1.98 -4.22 -3.66
N ARG A 107 -3.17 -4.13 -4.24
CA ARG A 107 -3.33 -4.40 -5.68
C ARG A 107 -2.56 -3.36 -6.46
N GLU A 108 -1.83 -3.81 -7.47
CA GLU A 108 -0.99 -2.94 -8.29
C GLU A 108 -1.34 -3.06 -9.77
N THR A 109 -1.06 -2.01 -10.51
CA THR A 109 -1.10 -1.96 -11.97
C THR A 109 -0.05 -0.99 -12.49
N LEU A 110 0.25 -1.05 -13.78
CA LEU A 110 1.17 -0.13 -14.45
C LEU A 110 0.38 0.73 -15.42
N MET A 111 0.64 2.03 -15.40
CA MET A 111 0.05 3.00 -16.34
C MET A 111 1.15 3.74 -17.09
N HIS A 112 1.01 3.83 -18.44
CA HIS A 112 1.93 4.64 -19.23
C HIS A 112 1.55 6.13 -19.18
N GLY A 113 2.51 6.96 -18.80
CA GLY A 113 2.31 8.40 -18.68
C GLY A 113 3.38 9.07 -17.84
N VAL A 114 3.23 10.37 -17.68
CA VAL A 114 4.06 11.16 -16.77
C VAL A 114 3.26 11.50 -15.54
N PHE A 115 3.83 11.31 -14.37
CA PHE A 115 3.19 11.60 -13.10
C PHE A 115 3.91 12.72 -12.37
N LEU A 116 3.17 13.76 -12.00
CA LEU A 116 3.66 14.96 -11.37
C LEU A 116 2.84 15.33 -10.13
N ASN A 117 3.47 16.01 -9.19
CA ASN A 117 2.76 16.77 -8.17
C ASN A 117 2.66 18.22 -8.63
N ILE A 118 1.44 18.68 -8.90
CA ILE A 118 1.15 20.05 -9.35
C ILE A 118 0.35 20.74 -8.25
N HIS A 119 0.95 21.69 -7.56
CA HIS A 119 0.34 22.41 -6.44
C HIS A 119 -0.26 21.51 -5.36
N GLY A 120 0.41 20.40 -5.03
CA GLY A 120 -0.04 19.44 -4.02
C GLY A 120 -1.01 18.38 -4.55
N LYS A 121 -1.39 18.42 -5.85
CA LYS A 121 -2.23 17.45 -6.51
C LYS A 121 -1.42 16.49 -7.37
N GLY A 122 -1.71 15.19 -7.28
CA GLY A 122 -1.09 14.19 -8.14
C GLY A 122 -1.81 14.09 -9.47
N VAL A 123 -1.09 14.42 -10.54
CA VAL A 123 -1.64 14.48 -11.90
C VAL A 123 -0.88 13.55 -12.82
N ILE A 124 -1.58 12.57 -13.41
CA ILE A 124 -1.03 11.73 -14.46
C ILE A 124 -1.37 12.31 -15.82
N ILE A 125 -0.37 12.52 -16.66
CA ILE A 125 -0.53 12.98 -18.04
C ILE A 125 -0.32 11.79 -18.98
N LYS A 126 -1.37 11.38 -19.68
CA LYS A 126 -1.39 10.30 -20.68
C LYS A 126 -1.45 10.87 -22.09
N GLY A 127 -1.21 10.03 -23.07
CA GLY A 127 -1.32 10.34 -24.50
C GLY A 127 -0.32 9.55 -25.33
N ASP A 128 -0.45 9.64 -26.63
CA ASP A 128 0.39 8.90 -27.58
C ASP A 128 1.89 9.17 -27.39
N SER A 129 2.71 8.19 -27.78
CA SER A 129 4.16 8.39 -27.80
C SER A 129 4.53 9.58 -28.69
N GLY A 130 5.37 10.48 -28.15
CA GLY A 130 5.82 11.67 -28.88
C GLY A 130 4.80 12.81 -28.97
N ILE A 131 3.74 12.81 -28.15
CA ILE A 131 2.78 13.94 -28.08
C ILE A 131 3.31 15.12 -27.27
N GLY A 132 4.41 14.93 -26.52
CA GLY A 132 5.02 16.01 -25.73
C GLY A 132 4.82 15.87 -24.21
N LYS A 133 4.50 14.68 -23.69
CA LYS A 133 4.28 14.46 -22.23
C LYS A 133 5.51 14.84 -21.40
N SER A 134 6.68 14.33 -21.76
CA SER A 134 7.91 14.55 -21.01
C SER A 134 8.42 16.00 -21.16
N GLU A 135 8.18 16.64 -22.31
CA GLU A 135 8.48 18.06 -22.52
C GLU A 135 7.59 18.95 -21.63
N ILE A 136 6.30 18.62 -21.49
CA ILE A 136 5.38 19.29 -20.55
C ILE A 136 5.86 19.09 -19.13
N ALA A 137 6.26 17.85 -18.76
CA ALA A 137 6.78 17.56 -17.43
C ALA A 137 8.02 18.39 -17.10
N LEU A 138 8.98 18.47 -18.03
CA LEU A 138 10.18 19.30 -17.85
C LEU A 138 9.82 20.78 -17.62
N GLU A 139 8.89 21.31 -18.37
CA GLU A 139 8.44 22.71 -18.22
C GLU A 139 7.74 22.94 -16.87
N LEU A 140 6.93 21.97 -16.40
CA LEU A 140 6.29 22.02 -15.09
C LEU A 140 7.33 21.93 -13.95
N VAL A 141 8.33 21.06 -14.07
CA VAL A 141 9.44 20.98 -13.11
C VAL A 141 10.21 22.30 -13.02
N LYS A 142 10.51 22.95 -14.16
CA LYS A 142 11.12 24.29 -14.18
C LYS A 142 10.28 25.36 -13.47
N ARG A 143 8.96 25.18 -13.44
CA ARG A 143 8.02 26.05 -12.72
C ARG A 143 7.86 25.72 -11.24
N GLY A 144 8.60 24.73 -10.72
CA GLY A 144 8.60 24.36 -9.31
C GLY A 144 7.62 23.26 -8.93
N HIS A 145 7.08 22.52 -9.91
CA HIS A 145 6.31 21.31 -9.67
C HIS A 145 7.25 20.09 -9.53
N LEU A 146 6.78 19.00 -8.95
CA LEU A 146 7.62 17.86 -8.63
C LEU A 146 7.37 16.69 -9.59
N LEU A 147 8.43 16.08 -10.10
CA LEU A 147 8.35 14.85 -10.86
C LEU A 147 8.17 13.67 -9.89
N VAL A 148 7.23 12.77 -10.18
CA VAL A 148 7.08 11.50 -9.51
C VAL A 148 7.56 10.36 -10.41
N ALA A 149 7.09 10.31 -11.66
CA ALA A 149 7.47 9.26 -12.62
C ALA A 149 7.37 9.77 -14.06
N ASP A 150 8.18 9.19 -14.96
CA ASP A 150 8.05 9.34 -16.41
C ASP A 150 7.99 7.98 -17.09
N ASP A 151 7.29 7.92 -18.24
CA ASP A 151 7.04 6.75 -19.09
C ASP A 151 6.18 5.66 -18.42
N ALA A 152 6.51 5.21 -17.23
CA ALA A 152 5.78 4.20 -16.49
C ALA A 152 5.48 4.64 -15.06
N VAL A 153 4.22 4.50 -14.63
CA VAL A 153 3.76 4.79 -13.28
C VAL A 153 3.24 3.50 -12.65
N GLU A 154 3.89 3.02 -11.60
CA GLU A 154 3.37 1.95 -10.76
C GLU A 154 2.26 2.51 -9.88
N LEU A 155 1.05 1.97 -9.99
CA LEU A 155 -0.13 2.41 -9.24
C LEU A 155 -0.56 1.33 -8.26
N TYR A 156 -0.79 1.74 -7.02
CA TYR A 156 -1.18 0.88 -5.90
C TYR A 156 -2.49 1.37 -5.31
N ARG A 157 -3.42 0.44 -5.06
CA ARG A 157 -4.63 0.77 -4.31
C ARG A 157 -4.37 0.62 -2.82
N ILE A 158 -4.40 1.72 -2.07
CA ILE A 158 -4.27 1.76 -0.61
C ILE A 158 -5.58 2.33 -0.04
N GLY A 159 -6.41 1.45 0.54
CA GLY A 159 -7.75 1.80 1.00
C GLY A 159 -8.64 2.33 -0.12
N GLN A 160 -9.02 3.60 -0.04
CA GLN A 160 -9.86 4.30 -1.03
C GLN A 160 -9.07 5.28 -1.91
N LYS A 161 -7.75 5.10 -2.00
CA LYS A 161 -6.87 5.96 -2.79
C LYS A 161 -6.02 5.14 -3.74
N ILE A 162 -5.60 5.79 -4.82
CA ILE A 162 -4.55 5.29 -5.69
C ILE A 162 -3.28 6.09 -5.39
N VAL A 163 -2.20 5.38 -5.10
CA VAL A 163 -0.86 5.96 -4.90
C VAL A 163 0.01 5.56 -6.08
N GLY A 164 0.67 6.52 -6.68
CA GLY A 164 1.59 6.30 -7.80
C GLY A 164 3.05 6.55 -7.41
N LYS A 165 3.96 5.79 -8.01
CA LYS A 165 5.40 5.99 -7.92
C LYS A 165 6.10 5.55 -9.21
N ALA A 166 7.37 5.93 -9.36
CA ALA A 166 8.20 5.42 -10.45
C ALA A 166 8.65 3.97 -10.16
N PRO A 167 8.77 3.11 -11.20
CA PRO A 167 9.59 1.90 -11.09
C PRO A 167 11.01 2.25 -10.63
N ALA A 168 11.60 1.44 -9.75
CA ALA A 168 12.90 1.74 -9.14
C ALA A 168 14.02 2.05 -10.16
N VAL A 169 13.99 1.39 -11.31
CA VAL A 169 14.98 1.58 -12.39
C VAL A 169 14.78 2.89 -13.18
N LEU A 170 13.60 3.51 -13.10
CA LEU A 170 13.23 4.76 -13.79
C LEU A 170 13.11 5.95 -12.82
N ALA A 171 13.39 5.75 -11.53
CA ALA A 171 13.25 6.79 -10.52
C ALA A 171 14.09 8.03 -10.87
N ASN A 172 13.46 9.21 -10.79
CA ASN A 172 14.05 10.53 -11.07
C ASN A 172 14.47 10.78 -12.53
N LEU A 173 14.24 9.84 -13.43
CA LEU A 173 14.59 9.96 -14.84
C LEU A 173 13.45 10.56 -15.64
N LEU A 174 13.80 11.34 -16.65
CA LEU A 174 12.88 11.95 -17.61
C LEU A 174 13.49 11.80 -19.00
N GLU A 175 12.77 11.16 -19.93
CA GLU A 175 13.24 11.00 -21.30
C GLU A 175 12.73 12.14 -22.17
N ILE A 176 13.65 12.92 -22.72
CA ILE A 176 13.34 14.03 -23.62
C ILE A 176 13.80 13.69 -25.04
N ARG A 177 12.86 13.67 -25.96
CA ARG A 177 13.15 13.36 -27.36
C ARG A 177 14.18 14.33 -27.95
N GLY A 178 15.23 13.76 -28.55
CA GLY A 178 16.34 14.56 -29.14
C GLY A 178 17.43 15.02 -28.16
N ILE A 179 17.21 14.84 -26.85
CA ILE A 179 18.20 15.13 -25.81
C ILE A 179 18.69 13.82 -25.16
N GLY A 180 17.76 12.89 -24.92
CA GLY A 180 18.02 11.63 -24.20
C GLY A 180 17.43 11.63 -22.80
N VAL A 181 17.94 10.73 -21.95
CA VAL A 181 17.49 10.58 -20.57
C VAL A 181 18.24 11.53 -19.66
N ILE A 182 17.52 12.33 -18.91
CA ILE A 182 18.03 13.27 -17.92
C ILE A 182 17.66 12.83 -16.51
N ASP A 183 18.55 13.06 -15.55
CA ASP A 183 18.29 12.88 -14.12
C ASP A 183 17.82 14.21 -13.53
N VAL A 184 16.52 14.29 -13.22
CA VAL A 184 15.87 15.51 -12.73
C VAL A 184 16.46 15.95 -11.38
N SER A 185 16.79 15.00 -10.52
CA SER A 185 17.35 15.28 -9.21
C SER A 185 18.73 15.95 -9.30
N LYS A 186 19.55 15.54 -10.28
CA LYS A 186 20.86 16.15 -10.54
C LYS A 186 20.79 17.50 -11.21
N MET A 187 19.76 17.73 -12.06
CA MET A 187 19.61 18.99 -12.80
C MET A 187 18.91 20.07 -11.99
N PHE A 188 17.88 19.71 -11.22
CA PHE A 188 17.00 20.66 -10.53
C PHE A 188 17.02 20.55 -9.01
N GLY A 189 17.78 19.58 -8.48
CA GLY A 189 17.86 19.30 -7.05
C GLY A 189 16.80 18.30 -6.57
N ILE A 190 17.03 17.76 -5.36
CA ILE A 190 16.14 16.76 -4.74
C ILE A 190 14.74 17.33 -4.45
N SER A 191 14.62 18.64 -4.34
CA SER A 191 13.34 19.34 -4.17
C SER A 191 12.46 19.36 -5.43
N ALA A 192 12.95 18.87 -6.56
CA ALA A 192 12.20 18.79 -7.81
C ALA A 192 11.58 17.40 -8.06
N ILE A 193 11.81 16.46 -7.15
CA ILE A 193 11.31 15.09 -7.24
C ILE A 193 10.48 14.72 -6.02
N LEU A 194 9.61 13.72 -6.20
CA LEU A 194 8.81 13.13 -5.12
C LEU A 194 8.74 11.62 -5.34
N ASP A 195 9.03 10.83 -4.30
CA ASP A 195 9.10 9.37 -4.43
C ASP A 195 7.75 8.74 -4.75
N ARG A 196 6.66 9.27 -4.19
CA ARG A 196 5.28 8.81 -4.40
C ARG A 196 4.27 9.91 -4.11
N ASN A 197 3.10 9.84 -4.73
CA ASN A 197 1.99 10.75 -4.46
C ASN A 197 0.64 10.05 -4.65
N ASP A 198 -0.41 10.57 -4.00
CA ASP A 198 -1.79 10.18 -4.32
C ASP A 198 -2.12 10.63 -5.75
N VAL A 199 -2.91 9.87 -6.49
CA VAL A 199 -3.39 10.26 -7.83
C VAL A 199 -4.74 10.94 -7.69
N ASP A 200 -4.79 12.23 -8.01
CA ASP A 200 -6.00 13.05 -7.92
C ASP A 200 -6.69 13.26 -9.28
N LEU A 201 -5.91 13.21 -10.38
CA LEU A 201 -6.40 13.56 -11.72
C LEU A 201 -5.63 12.81 -12.80
N VAL A 202 -6.33 12.40 -13.85
CA VAL A 202 -5.73 11.88 -15.09
C VAL A 202 -6.06 12.80 -16.25
N ILE A 203 -5.04 13.32 -16.93
CA ILE A 203 -5.17 14.17 -18.12
C ILE A 203 -4.80 13.36 -19.35
N GLN A 204 -5.71 13.27 -20.31
CA GLN A 204 -5.45 12.67 -21.62
C GLN A 204 -5.08 13.74 -22.64
N LEU A 205 -3.84 13.68 -23.15
CA LEU A 205 -3.43 14.53 -24.26
C LEU A 205 -3.83 13.91 -25.60
N GLU A 206 -4.43 14.71 -26.45
CA GLU A 206 -4.79 14.33 -27.82
C GLU A 206 -4.24 15.36 -28.81
N ARG A 207 -3.97 14.90 -30.06
CA ARG A 207 -3.60 15.82 -31.13
C ARG A 207 -4.83 16.61 -31.55
N TRP A 208 -4.65 17.92 -31.71
CA TRP A 208 -5.72 18.77 -32.18
C TRP A 208 -6.16 18.39 -33.62
N VAL A 209 -7.45 18.13 -33.77
CA VAL A 209 -8.07 17.84 -35.08
C VAL A 209 -9.12 18.92 -35.37
N PRO A 210 -8.95 19.80 -36.37
CA PRO A 210 -9.83 20.96 -36.59
C PRO A 210 -11.31 20.63 -36.86
N SER A 211 -11.59 19.40 -37.33
CA SER A 211 -12.96 18.95 -37.64
C SER A 211 -13.67 18.25 -36.49
N ARG A 212 -13.01 18.08 -35.32
CA ARG A 212 -13.58 17.41 -34.14
C ARG A 212 -14.14 18.45 -33.18
N GLU A 213 -15.35 18.22 -32.70
CA GLU A 213 -15.88 18.99 -31.56
C GLU A 213 -15.22 18.49 -30.28
N TYR A 214 -14.67 19.41 -29.51
CA TYR A 214 -14.07 19.18 -28.21
C TYR A 214 -14.99 19.69 -27.11
N THR A 215 -15.33 18.84 -26.15
CA THR A 215 -16.08 19.23 -24.95
C THR A 215 -15.25 20.21 -24.11
N ARG A 216 -15.90 21.30 -23.66
CA ARG A 216 -15.25 22.24 -22.74
C ARG A 216 -15.37 21.71 -21.33
N VAL A 217 -14.23 21.42 -20.70
CA VAL A 217 -14.15 20.97 -19.29
C VAL A 217 -14.87 22.01 -18.41
N GLY A 218 -15.79 21.53 -17.56
CA GLY A 218 -16.53 22.34 -16.59
C GLY A 218 -17.82 22.98 -17.13
N VAL A 219 -18.23 22.72 -18.38
CA VAL A 219 -19.50 23.23 -18.94
C VAL A 219 -20.54 22.13 -19.12
N GLU A 220 -20.12 20.88 -19.26
CA GLU A 220 -21.01 19.71 -19.37
C GLU A 220 -20.77 18.77 -18.20
N GLU A 221 -21.86 18.23 -17.61
CA GLU A 221 -21.85 17.30 -16.45
C GLU A 221 -21.34 15.88 -16.79
N ASN A 222 -20.58 15.70 -17.86
CA ASN A 222 -19.95 14.43 -18.17
C ASN A 222 -18.63 14.32 -17.40
N ASP A 223 -18.70 13.84 -16.15
CA ASP A 223 -17.53 13.42 -15.37
C ASP A 223 -16.85 12.25 -16.07
N ILE A 224 -15.91 12.58 -16.96
CA ILE A 224 -15.02 11.58 -17.55
C ILE A 224 -14.09 11.13 -16.42
N SER A 225 -14.18 9.86 -16.06
CA SER A 225 -13.31 9.27 -15.03
C SER A 225 -12.67 8.00 -15.55
N GLU A 226 -11.45 7.74 -15.14
CA GLU A 226 -10.74 6.50 -15.42
C GLU A 226 -10.84 5.56 -14.22
N ASP A 227 -11.22 4.30 -14.46
CA ASP A 227 -11.21 3.27 -13.41
C ASP A 227 -9.80 2.71 -13.23
N VAL A 228 -9.23 2.94 -12.07
CA VAL A 228 -7.91 2.42 -11.68
C VAL A 228 -8.11 1.52 -10.46
N LEU A 229 -7.95 0.21 -10.63
CA LEU A 229 -8.07 -0.78 -9.56
C LEU A 229 -9.41 -0.69 -8.79
N GLY A 230 -10.51 -0.29 -9.47
CA GLY A 230 -11.84 -0.12 -8.88
C GLY A 230 -12.06 1.22 -8.18
N ILE A 231 -11.18 2.21 -8.40
CA ILE A 231 -11.35 3.59 -7.96
C ILE A 231 -11.47 4.48 -9.19
N LYS A 232 -12.53 5.30 -9.24
CA LYS A 232 -12.73 6.27 -10.31
C LYS A 232 -11.94 7.54 -10.03
N ILE A 233 -11.04 7.89 -10.96
CA ILE A 233 -10.22 9.10 -10.90
C ILE A 233 -10.70 10.03 -12.01
N PRO A 234 -11.01 11.31 -11.73
CA PRO A 234 -11.43 12.27 -12.72
C PRO A 234 -10.35 12.59 -13.75
#